data_74456f52e114e2c7b8447a888d5a79e4
#
_entry.id   74456f52e114e2c7b8447a888d5a79e4
#
_cell.length_a   1.000
_cell.length_b   1.000
_cell.length_c   1.000
_cell.angle_alpha   90.00
_cell.angle_beta   90.00
_cell.angle_gamma   90.00
#
_symmetry.space_group_name_H-M   'P 1'
#
loop_
_entity.id
_entity.type
_entity.pdbx_description
1 polymer ?
#
loop_
_entity_poly.entity_id
_entity_poly.type
_entity_poly.pdbx_seq_one_letter_code
_entity_poly.pdbx_strand_id
1 'polypeptide(L)'
;MADIASAARISHLIVYRHFDSKEALYGAVLERAVGHIARALSTSDAVGVYGPTPAALLAAARADRAAFRVLWRHAAREPDFSSCADSALELLLGATREALAPIVAPAHLDWAARATIAYVVEAVLVWIEGGDERLDDRFVAATTAALRAGVRSWAKPS
;
A
#
# COMPACT_ATOMS: atom_id res chain seq x y z
N MET A 1 17.42 16.26 -9.92
CA MET A 1 17.56 15.58 -11.23
C MET A 1 18.97 15.03 -11.45
N ALA A 2 20.04 15.80 -11.26
CA ALA A 2 21.41 15.30 -11.40
C ALA A 2 21.71 14.09 -10.52
N ASP A 3 21.34 14.16 -9.24
CA ASP A 3 21.55 13.08 -8.27
C ASP A 3 20.76 11.81 -8.62
N ILE A 4 19.55 11.99 -9.20
CA ILE A 4 18.70 10.88 -9.66
C ILE A 4 19.36 10.18 -10.87
N ALA A 5 19.85 10.94 -11.84
CA ALA A 5 20.55 10.41 -12.99
C ALA A 5 21.82 9.64 -12.58
N SER A 6 22.58 10.21 -11.63
CA SER A 6 23.77 9.55 -11.06
C SER A 6 23.43 8.24 -10.36
N ALA A 7 22.41 8.23 -9.51
CA ALA A 7 21.96 7.03 -8.80
C ALA A 7 21.45 5.93 -9.75
N ALA A 8 20.78 6.34 -10.83
CA ALA A 8 20.29 5.44 -11.87
C ALA A 8 21.37 5.00 -12.88
N ARG A 9 22.59 5.55 -12.79
CA ARG A 9 23.69 5.33 -13.75
C ARG A 9 23.32 5.66 -15.20
N ILE A 10 22.50 6.69 -15.40
CA ILE A 10 22.08 7.17 -16.71
C ILE A 10 22.47 8.64 -16.89
N SER A 11 22.54 9.09 -18.15
CA SER A 11 22.81 10.48 -18.45
C SER A 11 21.68 11.39 -17.95
N HIS A 12 22.02 12.53 -17.37
CA HIS A 12 21.10 13.59 -17.00
C HIS A 12 20.17 13.99 -18.17
N LEU A 13 20.71 13.99 -19.38
CA LEU A 13 19.96 14.27 -20.60
C LEU A 13 18.84 13.23 -20.85
N ILE A 14 19.06 11.97 -20.51
CA ILE A 14 18.06 10.92 -20.66
C ILE A 14 16.90 11.16 -19.70
N VAL A 15 17.17 11.57 -18.46
CA VAL A 15 16.11 11.88 -17.49
C VAL A 15 15.23 13.03 -17.99
N TYR A 16 15.84 14.14 -18.42
CA TYR A 16 15.09 15.30 -18.95
C TYR A 16 14.38 15.05 -20.28
N ARG A 17 14.81 14.05 -21.04
CA ARG A 17 14.10 13.62 -22.25
C ARG A 17 12.78 12.93 -21.96
N HIS A 18 12.63 12.33 -20.78
CA HIS A 18 11.44 11.58 -20.37
C HIS A 18 10.57 12.32 -19.36
N PHE A 19 11.14 13.27 -18.61
CA PHE A 19 10.42 14.01 -17.58
C PHE A 19 10.79 15.49 -17.63
N ASP A 20 9.80 16.34 -17.85
CA ASP A 20 9.98 17.78 -17.97
C ASP A 20 10.43 18.44 -16.66
N SER A 21 10.15 17.80 -15.52
CA SER A 21 10.50 18.31 -14.20
C SER A 21 10.76 17.19 -13.19
N LYS A 22 11.29 17.55 -12.03
CA LYS A 22 11.43 16.63 -10.89
C LYS A 22 10.06 16.19 -10.37
N GLU A 23 9.10 17.09 -10.38
CA GLU A 23 7.71 16.86 -9.96
C GLU A 23 7.02 15.86 -10.90
N ALA A 24 7.23 15.98 -12.23
CA ALA A 24 6.72 15.02 -13.21
C ALA A 24 7.30 13.61 -12.99
N LEU A 25 8.61 13.51 -12.73
CA LEU A 25 9.23 12.24 -12.39
C LEU A 25 8.67 11.66 -11.09
N TYR A 26 8.51 12.49 -10.06
CA TYR A 26 7.98 12.06 -8.77
C TYR A 26 6.54 11.57 -8.90
N GLY A 27 5.69 12.31 -9.61
CA GLY A 27 4.31 11.90 -9.93
C GLY A 27 4.25 10.54 -10.63
N ALA A 28 5.08 10.32 -11.66
CA ALA A 28 5.15 9.04 -12.37
C ALA A 28 5.58 7.86 -11.47
N VAL A 29 6.47 8.09 -10.50
CA VAL A 29 6.84 7.07 -9.50
C VAL A 29 5.65 6.73 -8.61
N LEU A 30 4.88 7.72 -8.17
CA LEU A 30 3.71 7.51 -7.33
C LEU A 30 2.57 6.80 -8.09
N GLU A 31 2.28 7.22 -9.31
CA GLU A 31 1.28 6.57 -10.16
C GLU A 31 1.63 5.10 -10.40
N ARG A 32 2.92 4.80 -10.58
CA ARG A 32 3.39 3.42 -10.71
C ARG A 32 3.15 2.61 -9.42
N ALA A 33 3.37 3.20 -8.25
CA ALA A 33 3.07 2.55 -6.97
C ALA A 33 1.58 2.25 -6.82
N VAL A 34 0.71 3.22 -7.14
CA VAL A 34 -0.75 3.02 -7.15
C VAL A 34 -1.14 1.93 -8.14
N GLY A 35 -0.54 1.91 -9.33
CA GLY A 35 -0.75 0.86 -10.33
C GLY A 35 -0.33 -0.54 -9.87
N HIS A 36 0.72 -0.67 -9.07
CA HIS A 36 1.10 -1.94 -8.46
C HIS A 36 0.07 -2.41 -7.44
N ILE A 37 -0.45 -1.51 -6.59
CA ILE A 37 -1.51 -1.82 -5.63
C ILE A 37 -2.78 -2.26 -6.39
N ALA A 38 -3.24 -1.50 -7.38
CA ALA A 38 -4.43 -1.83 -8.15
C ALA A 38 -4.31 -3.21 -8.84
N ARG A 39 -3.17 -3.51 -9.44
CA ARG A 39 -2.92 -4.84 -10.04
C ARG A 39 -2.92 -5.95 -9.00
N ALA A 40 -2.28 -5.73 -7.86
CA ALA A 40 -2.26 -6.73 -6.79
C ALA A 40 -3.68 -7.02 -6.28
N LEU A 41 -4.55 -6.01 -6.22
CA LEU A 41 -5.95 -6.16 -5.81
C LEU A 41 -6.85 -6.81 -6.87
N SER A 42 -6.43 -6.88 -8.12
CA SER A 42 -7.22 -7.48 -9.21
C SER A 42 -7.13 -9.01 -9.26
N THR A 43 -6.30 -9.64 -8.46
CA THR A 43 -6.21 -11.11 -8.38
C THR A 43 -7.33 -11.67 -7.48
N SER A 44 -7.81 -12.88 -7.77
CA SER A 44 -8.94 -13.50 -7.05
C SER A 44 -8.74 -13.63 -5.54
N ASP A 45 -7.49 -13.77 -5.11
CA ASP A 45 -7.12 -13.99 -3.70
C ASP A 45 -6.64 -12.73 -2.99
N ALA A 46 -6.68 -11.59 -3.69
CA ALA A 46 -6.14 -10.33 -3.18
C ALA A 46 -6.98 -9.72 -2.06
N VAL A 47 -8.29 -9.93 -2.10
CA VAL A 47 -9.24 -9.43 -1.10
C VAL A 47 -9.82 -10.61 -0.34
N GLY A 48 -9.45 -10.73 0.91
CA GLY A 48 -9.97 -11.74 1.82
C GLY A 48 -11.17 -11.25 2.63
N VAL A 49 -11.59 -12.04 3.60
CA VAL A 49 -12.75 -11.77 4.47
C VAL A 49 -12.65 -10.43 5.21
N TYR A 50 -11.46 -9.89 5.37
CA TYR A 50 -11.21 -8.64 6.14
C TYR A 50 -10.68 -7.49 5.26
N GLY A 51 -10.73 -7.62 3.93
CA GLY A 51 -10.22 -6.64 2.98
C GLY A 51 -8.92 -7.10 2.29
N PRO A 52 -8.13 -6.18 1.73
CA PRO A 52 -6.88 -6.49 1.06
C PRO A 52 -5.95 -7.33 1.94
N THR A 53 -5.49 -8.45 1.39
CA THR A 53 -4.64 -9.38 2.14
C THR A 53 -3.23 -8.84 2.33
N PRO A 54 -2.54 -9.19 3.44
CA PRO A 54 -1.12 -8.87 3.60
C PRO A 54 -0.26 -9.39 2.45
N ALA A 55 -0.62 -10.54 1.85
CA ALA A 55 0.07 -11.08 0.68
C ALA A 55 -0.04 -10.16 -0.54
N ALA A 56 -1.23 -9.65 -0.85
CA ALA A 56 -1.44 -8.75 -1.98
C ALA A 56 -0.66 -7.44 -1.81
N LEU A 57 -0.71 -6.83 -0.63
CA LEU A 57 0.03 -5.61 -0.35
C LEU A 57 1.54 -5.83 -0.33
N LEU A 58 2.01 -6.97 0.19
CA LEU A 58 3.43 -7.33 0.13
C LEU A 58 3.90 -7.52 -1.31
N ALA A 59 3.09 -8.17 -2.16
CA ALA A 59 3.40 -8.33 -3.59
C ALA A 59 3.51 -6.98 -4.31
N ALA A 60 2.59 -6.04 -4.04
CA ALA A 60 2.66 -4.67 -4.56
C ALA A 60 3.95 -3.95 -4.10
N ALA A 61 4.31 -4.08 -2.82
CA ALA A 61 5.51 -3.49 -2.26
C ALA A 61 6.79 -4.12 -2.83
N ARG A 62 6.82 -5.43 -3.07
CA ARG A 62 7.95 -6.15 -3.69
C ARG A 62 8.14 -5.79 -5.16
N ALA A 63 7.07 -5.47 -5.88
CA ALA A 63 7.14 -5.02 -7.27
C ALA A 63 7.94 -3.72 -7.44
N ASP A 64 7.82 -2.79 -6.48
CA ASP A 64 8.65 -1.58 -6.40
C ASP A 64 8.72 -1.05 -4.97
N ARG A 65 9.73 -1.52 -4.21
CA ARG A 65 9.94 -1.13 -2.80
C ARG A 65 10.10 0.37 -2.61
N ALA A 66 10.85 1.01 -3.52
CA ALA A 66 11.15 2.43 -3.41
C ALA A 66 9.89 3.26 -3.62
N ALA A 67 9.13 2.96 -4.67
CA ALA A 67 7.89 3.66 -4.99
C ALA A 67 6.83 3.44 -3.88
N PHE A 68 6.70 2.23 -3.36
CA PHE A 68 5.77 1.92 -2.25
C PHE A 68 6.11 2.72 -0.98
N ARG A 69 7.41 2.80 -0.61
CA ARG A 69 7.85 3.62 0.52
C ARG A 69 7.60 5.11 0.30
N VAL A 70 7.91 5.63 -0.88
CA VAL A 70 7.69 7.04 -1.21
C VAL A 70 6.22 7.38 -1.12
N LEU A 71 5.33 6.54 -1.63
CA LEU A 71 3.89 6.73 -1.56
C LEU A 71 3.39 6.89 -0.11
N TRP A 72 3.75 5.99 0.77
CA TRP A 72 3.19 5.95 2.12
C TRP A 72 3.96 6.76 3.17
N ARG A 73 5.28 6.96 3.01
CA ARG A 73 6.11 7.71 3.96
C ARG A 73 6.21 9.20 3.64
N HIS A 74 6.12 9.57 2.36
CA HIS A 74 6.42 10.92 1.91
C HIS A 74 5.25 11.61 1.20
N ALA A 75 4.64 11.01 0.18
CA ALA A 75 3.64 11.66 -0.66
C ALA A 75 2.42 12.18 0.13
N ALA A 76 1.95 11.44 1.13
CA ALA A 76 0.83 11.84 1.97
C ALA A 76 1.07 13.14 2.78
N ARG A 77 2.32 13.59 2.88
CA ARG A 77 2.72 14.81 3.62
C ARG A 77 3.02 15.99 2.70
N GLU A 78 3.08 15.76 1.39
CA GLU A 78 3.38 16.78 0.39
C GLU A 78 2.08 17.19 -0.32
N PRO A 79 1.61 18.45 -0.20
CA PRO A 79 0.31 18.87 -0.74
C PRO A 79 0.13 18.59 -2.23
N ASP A 80 1.19 18.75 -3.02
CA ASP A 80 1.16 18.55 -4.47
C ASP A 80 1.02 17.08 -4.89
N PHE A 81 1.26 16.14 -3.97
CA PHE A 81 1.28 14.70 -4.24
C PHE A 81 0.36 13.88 -3.35
N SER A 82 -0.32 14.50 -2.40
CA SER A 82 -1.25 13.81 -1.47
C SER A 82 -2.36 13.08 -2.22
N SER A 83 -2.80 13.59 -3.38
CA SER A 83 -3.86 12.97 -4.19
C SER A 83 -3.52 11.54 -4.64
N CYS A 84 -2.25 11.22 -4.88
CA CYS A 84 -1.83 9.86 -5.21
C CYS A 84 -1.96 8.92 -3.99
N ALA A 85 -1.55 9.39 -2.82
CA ALA A 85 -1.69 8.63 -1.58
C ALA A 85 -3.17 8.46 -1.19
N ASP A 86 -3.98 9.50 -1.37
CA ASP A 86 -5.43 9.45 -1.13
C ASP A 86 -6.12 8.45 -2.09
N SER A 87 -5.73 8.44 -3.37
CA SER A 87 -6.26 7.48 -4.35
C SER A 87 -5.92 6.04 -3.98
N ALA A 88 -4.69 5.77 -3.56
CA ALA A 88 -4.28 4.44 -3.10
C ALA A 88 -5.05 4.04 -1.83
N LEU A 89 -5.21 4.97 -0.89
CA LEU A 89 -5.93 4.75 0.36
C LEU A 89 -7.41 4.45 0.10
N GLU A 90 -8.08 5.22 -0.75
CA GLU A 90 -9.50 4.99 -1.07
C GLU A 90 -9.73 3.66 -1.79
N LEU A 91 -8.82 3.23 -2.68
CA LEU A 91 -8.85 1.88 -3.27
C LEU A 91 -8.88 0.79 -2.19
N LEU A 92 -7.96 0.87 -1.23
CA LEU A 92 -7.85 -0.09 -0.15
C LEU A 92 -9.04 -0.03 0.80
N LEU A 93 -9.49 1.18 1.15
CA LEU A 93 -10.64 1.40 2.04
C LEU A 93 -11.94 0.90 1.43
N GLY A 94 -12.17 1.11 0.13
CA GLY A 94 -13.34 0.61 -0.58
C GLY A 94 -13.47 -0.90 -0.43
N ALA A 95 -12.45 -1.66 -0.82
CA ALA A 95 -12.42 -3.11 -0.69
C ALA A 95 -12.56 -3.58 0.77
N THR A 96 -11.97 -2.84 1.71
CA THR A 96 -12.06 -3.19 3.14
C THR A 96 -13.44 -2.94 3.71
N ARG A 97 -14.10 -1.83 3.36
CA ARG A 97 -15.48 -1.54 3.79
C ARG A 97 -16.44 -2.61 3.30
N GLU A 98 -16.33 -3.02 2.03
CA GLU A 98 -17.15 -4.09 1.47
C GLU A 98 -16.95 -5.41 2.23
N ALA A 99 -15.72 -5.80 2.50
CA ALA A 99 -15.38 -7.02 3.22
C ALA A 99 -15.85 -7.00 4.68
N LEU A 100 -15.77 -5.85 5.36
CA LEU A 100 -16.13 -5.72 6.79
C LEU A 100 -17.62 -5.44 7.03
N ALA A 101 -18.38 -4.97 6.05
CA ALA A 101 -19.79 -4.60 6.21
C ALA A 101 -20.67 -5.73 6.78
N PRO A 102 -20.49 -7.01 6.42
CA PRO A 102 -21.23 -8.12 7.04
C PRO A 102 -20.87 -8.35 8.51
N ILE A 103 -19.66 -7.96 8.92
CA ILE A 103 -19.03 -8.36 10.21
C ILE A 103 -19.17 -7.23 11.24
N VAL A 104 -18.92 -6.00 10.85
CA VAL A 104 -18.82 -4.83 11.74
C VAL A 104 -20.10 -4.00 11.68
N ALA A 105 -20.49 -3.41 12.81
CA ALA A 105 -21.65 -2.52 12.86
C ALA A 105 -21.43 -1.28 11.99
N PRO A 106 -22.47 -0.75 11.28
CA PRO A 106 -22.32 0.40 10.39
C PRO A 106 -21.67 1.64 11.05
N ALA A 107 -21.99 1.88 12.31
CA ALA A 107 -21.42 3.00 13.08
C ALA A 107 -19.89 2.92 13.29
N HIS A 108 -19.31 1.74 13.16
CA HIS A 108 -17.89 1.49 13.38
C HIS A 108 -17.15 1.10 12.10
N LEU A 109 -17.85 0.95 10.97
CA LEU A 109 -17.30 0.40 9.74
C LEU A 109 -16.13 1.22 9.19
N ASP A 110 -16.26 2.55 9.13
CA ASP A 110 -15.20 3.40 8.59
C ASP A 110 -13.94 3.37 9.48
N TRP A 111 -14.15 3.43 10.80
CA TRP A 111 -13.05 3.30 11.76
C TRP A 111 -12.34 1.94 11.62
N ALA A 112 -13.09 0.84 11.57
CA ALA A 112 -12.54 -0.50 11.45
C ALA A 112 -11.78 -0.69 10.13
N ALA A 113 -12.31 -0.16 9.02
CA ALA A 113 -11.64 -0.20 7.72
C ALA A 113 -10.31 0.57 7.76
N ARG A 114 -10.30 1.78 8.30
CA ARG A 114 -9.07 2.59 8.45
C ARG A 114 -8.05 1.91 9.35
N ALA A 115 -8.46 1.38 10.49
CA ALA A 115 -7.58 0.66 11.41
C ALA A 115 -6.96 -0.59 10.76
N THR A 116 -7.76 -1.34 10.00
CA THR A 116 -7.30 -2.51 9.24
C THR A 116 -6.22 -2.12 8.23
N ILE A 117 -6.48 -1.11 7.38
CA ILE A 117 -5.54 -0.69 6.35
C ILE A 117 -4.29 -0.08 6.97
N ALA A 118 -4.41 0.75 8.00
CA ALA A 118 -3.25 1.32 8.70
C ALA A 118 -2.33 0.23 9.24
N TYR A 119 -2.90 -0.81 9.86
CA TYR A 119 -2.13 -1.95 10.36
C TYR A 119 -1.41 -2.70 9.24
N VAL A 120 -2.10 -3.08 8.17
CA VAL A 120 -1.51 -3.90 7.11
C VAL A 120 -0.46 -3.12 6.31
N VAL A 121 -0.73 -1.87 5.97
CA VAL A 121 0.22 -1.00 5.25
C VAL A 121 1.49 -0.80 6.09
N GLU A 122 1.35 -0.47 7.38
CA GLU A 122 2.52 -0.25 8.25
C GLU A 122 3.30 -1.55 8.47
N ALA A 123 2.62 -2.68 8.68
CA ALA A 123 3.28 -3.98 8.80
C ALA A 123 4.12 -4.31 7.56
N VAL A 124 3.56 -4.09 6.35
CA VAL A 124 4.29 -4.29 5.09
C VAL A 124 5.46 -3.33 4.96
N LEU A 125 5.30 -2.04 5.28
CA LEU A 125 6.38 -1.05 5.24
C LEU A 125 7.55 -1.46 6.12
N VAL A 126 7.28 -1.79 7.39
CA VAL A 126 8.31 -2.24 8.33
C VAL A 126 9.00 -3.50 7.83
N TRP A 127 8.20 -4.44 7.28
CA TRP A 127 8.76 -5.70 6.76
C TRP A 127 9.68 -5.51 5.56
N ILE A 128 9.29 -4.71 4.57
CA ILE A 128 10.16 -4.45 3.42
C ILE A 128 11.40 -3.62 3.77
N GLU A 129 11.42 -2.90 4.88
CA GLU A 129 12.57 -2.12 5.35
C GLU A 129 13.63 -2.99 6.04
N GLY A 130 13.24 -3.99 6.81
CA GLY A 130 14.16 -4.77 7.64
C GLY A 130 13.94 -6.29 7.66
N GLY A 131 12.90 -6.80 7.01
CA GLY A 131 12.57 -8.22 6.98
C GLY A 131 13.37 -9.03 5.96
N ASP A 132 13.52 -10.32 6.24
CA ASP A 132 14.14 -11.29 5.33
C ASP A 132 13.08 -11.81 4.33
N GLU A 133 13.30 -11.61 3.03
CA GLU A 133 12.38 -12.05 1.96
C GLU A 133 12.10 -13.55 1.98
N ARG A 134 13.05 -14.35 2.45
CA ARG A 134 12.87 -15.80 2.60
C ARG A 134 11.82 -16.18 3.64
N LEU A 135 11.41 -15.23 4.47
CA LEU A 135 10.40 -15.39 5.51
C LEU A 135 9.07 -14.68 5.17
N ASP A 136 8.86 -14.25 3.93
CA ASP A 136 7.66 -13.54 3.48
C ASP A 136 6.38 -14.34 3.80
N ASP A 137 6.37 -15.65 3.56
CA ASP A 137 5.21 -16.51 3.88
C ASP A 137 4.90 -16.51 5.39
N ARG A 138 5.94 -16.53 6.23
CA ARG A 138 5.78 -16.46 7.68
C ARG A 138 5.25 -15.10 8.12
N PHE A 139 5.75 -14.03 7.53
CA PHE A 139 5.24 -12.68 7.76
C PHE A 139 3.76 -12.58 7.39
N VAL A 140 3.38 -13.03 6.20
CA VAL A 140 1.99 -13.02 5.71
C VAL A 140 1.08 -13.80 6.66
N ALA A 141 1.48 -15.00 7.07
CA ALA A 141 0.71 -15.83 8.00
C ALA A 141 0.52 -15.15 9.36
N ALA A 142 1.58 -14.58 9.95
CA ALA A 142 1.52 -13.91 11.24
C ALA A 142 0.66 -12.62 11.18
N THR A 143 0.85 -11.80 10.15
CA THR A 143 0.09 -10.57 9.94
C THR A 143 -1.40 -10.85 9.72
N THR A 144 -1.72 -11.89 8.95
CA THR A 144 -3.11 -12.33 8.72
C THR A 144 -3.75 -12.83 10.02
N ALA A 145 -3.03 -13.58 10.84
CA ALA A 145 -3.54 -14.07 12.13
C ALA A 145 -3.83 -12.92 13.10
N ALA A 146 -2.93 -11.93 13.19
CA ALA A 146 -3.12 -10.75 14.02
C ALA A 146 -4.32 -9.90 13.55
N LEU A 147 -4.45 -9.68 12.23
CA LEU A 147 -5.58 -9.00 11.64
C LEU A 147 -6.91 -9.70 11.97
N ARG A 148 -6.96 -11.02 11.82
CA ARG A 148 -8.13 -11.84 12.15
C ARG A 148 -8.54 -11.70 13.63
N ALA A 149 -7.57 -11.71 14.53
CA ALA A 149 -7.83 -11.55 15.96
C ALA A 149 -8.38 -10.15 16.27
N GLY A 150 -7.80 -9.11 15.70
CA GLY A 150 -8.27 -7.73 15.85
C GLY A 150 -9.69 -7.53 15.34
N VAL A 151 -10.00 -7.93 14.10
CA VAL A 151 -11.32 -7.74 13.50
C VAL A 151 -12.39 -8.53 14.25
N ARG A 152 -12.09 -9.73 14.74
CA ARG A 152 -13.03 -10.50 15.58
C ARG A 152 -13.46 -9.76 16.85
N SER A 153 -12.56 -8.96 17.44
CA SER A 153 -12.90 -8.17 18.64
C SER A 153 -13.84 -7.00 18.34
N TRP A 154 -13.99 -6.61 17.06
CA TRP A 154 -14.86 -5.52 16.59
C TRP A 154 -16.18 -6.03 15.99
N ALA A 155 -16.32 -7.35 15.87
CA ALA A 155 -17.52 -7.95 15.29
C ALA A 155 -18.77 -7.63 16.11
N LYS A 156 -19.91 -7.57 15.40
CA LYS A 156 -21.23 -7.43 16.05
C LYS A 156 -21.41 -8.55 17.07
N PRO A 157 -21.94 -8.26 18.26
CA PRO A 157 -22.39 -9.32 19.16
C PRO A 157 -23.43 -10.18 18.44
N SER A 158 -23.31 -11.48 18.60
CA SER A 158 -24.20 -12.49 18.04
C SER A 158 -25.59 -12.38 18.63
#